data_7d2b167511ec913fae6597beecec3736
#
_entry.id   7d2b167511ec913fae6597beecec3736
#
_cell.length_a   1.000
_cell.length_b   1.000
_cell.length_c   1.000
_cell.angle_alpha   90.00
_cell.angle_beta   90.00
_cell.angle_gamma   90.00
#
_symmetry.space_group_name_H-M   'P 1'
#
loop_
_entity.id
_entity.type
_entity.pdbx_description
1 polymer ?
#
loop_
_entity_poly.entity_id
_entity_poly.type
_entity_poly.pdbx_seq_one_letter_code
_entity_poly.pdbx_strand_id
1 'polypeptide(L)'
;LDGILNTFINKYPKLNKYLILPNISIGSASEHNSFEGTLSANSTNYIDYIISIVGELCIRRYKKFIFLNSHGGQISHLDIAAKEIKSRYKAVDIVKAHYFLFKGFEKIIPKKELLYGYHGGEFETSIMLHLYPELIKLNKIKRNKLSSDIKSKKIISYERTIKRAWNTK
;
A
#
# COMPACT_ATOMS: atom_id res chain seq x y z
N LEU A 1 -5.96 -3.51 5.22
CA LEU A 1 -6.21 -4.19 3.95
C LEU A 1 -7.36 -5.20 4.06
N ASP A 2 -7.36 -6.07 5.07
CA ASP A 2 -8.37 -7.13 5.26
C ASP A 2 -9.79 -6.57 5.28
N GLY A 3 -10.05 -5.53 6.05
CA GLY A 3 -11.36 -4.90 6.13
C GLY A 3 -11.86 -4.37 4.79
N ILE A 4 -10.99 -3.74 4.01
CA ILE A 4 -11.32 -3.25 2.66
C ILE A 4 -11.64 -4.42 1.75
N LEU A 5 -10.80 -5.46 1.75
CA LEU A 5 -10.98 -6.65 0.91
C LEU A 5 -12.27 -7.39 1.28
N ASN A 6 -12.51 -7.62 2.57
CA ASN A 6 -13.72 -8.30 3.06
C ASN A 6 -14.99 -7.53 2.69
N THR A 7 -14.98 -6.19 2.86
CA THR A 7 -16.10 -5.35 2.44
C THR A 7 -16.38 -5.48 0.95
N PHE A 8 -15.33 -5.50 0.14
CA PHE A 8 -15.44 -5.66 -1.31
C PHE A 8 -16.00 -7.02 -1.70
N ILE A 9 -15.48 -8.11 -1.11
CA ILE A 9 -15.96 -9.48 -1.36
C ILE A 9 -17.43 -9.63 -1.00
N ASN A 10 -17.84 -9.13 0.16
CA ASN A 10 -19.23 -9.18 0.62
C ASN A 10 -20.19 -8.43 -0.31
N LYS A 11 -19.73 -7.27 -0.84
CA LYS A 11 -20.53 -6.46 -1.76
C LYS A 11 -20.65 -7.07 -3.16
N TYR A 12 -19.66 -7.87 -3.57
CA TYR A 12 -19.57 -8.45 -4.90
C TYR A 12 -19.40 -9.98 -4.87
N PRO A 13 -20.42 -10.75 -4.48
CA PRO A 13 -20.31 -12.21 -4.27
C PRO A 13 -19.93 -13.00 -5.54
N LYS A 14 -20.03 -12.41 -6.73
CA LYS A 14 -19.54 -13.02 -7.98
C LYS A 14 -18.02 -13.11 -8.10
N LEU A 15 -17.28 -12.69 -7.07
CA LEU A 15 -15.82 -12.81 -6.98
C LEU A 15 -15.30 -14.22 -6.68
N ASN A 16 -16.17 -15.22 -6.57
CA ASN A 16 -15.81 -16.65 -6.46
C ASN A 16 -14.93 -17.17 -7.62
N LYS A 17 -14.76 -16.37 -8.67
CA LYS A 17 -13.83 -16.64 -9.80
C LYS A 17 -12.37 -16.33 -9.48
N TYR A 18 -12.09 -15.60 -8.40
CA TYR A 18 -10.75 -15.19 -8.03
C TYR A 18 -10.21 -16.09 -6.92
N LEU A 19 -8.97 -16.52 -7.08
CA LEU A 19 -8.21 -17.10 -5.98
C LEU A 19 -7.63 -15.93 -5.16
N ILE A 20 -8.11 -15.78 -3.93
CA ILE A 20 -7.63 -14.78 -3.00
C ILE A 20 -6.61 -15.45 -2.10
N LEU A 21 -5.38 -14.99 -2.16
CA LEU A 21 -4.31 -15.49 -1.30
C LEU A 21 -4.35 -14.82 0.08
N PRO A 22 -3.83 -15.47 1.11
CA PRO A 22 -3.62 -14.82 2.40
C PRO A 22 -2.77 -13.55 2.25
N ASN A 23 -3.06 -12.54 3.07
CA ASN A 23 -2.30 -11.31 3.04
C ASN A 23 -0.86 -11.53 3.49
N ILE A 24 0.06 -10.79 2.88
CA ILE A 24 1.44 -10.67 3.35
C ILE A 24 1.45 -9.66 4.49
N SER A 25 1.39 -10.14 5.72
CA SER A 25 1.26 -9.30 6.92
C SER A 25 2.55 -8.55 7.27
N ILE A 26 3.72 -9.09 6.89
CA ILE A 26 5.01 -8.46 7.10
C ILE A 26 5.58 -8.12 5.74
N GLY A 27 5.52 -6.84 5.39
CA GLY A 27 6.06 -6.32 4.15
C GLY A 27 7.38 -5.57 4.34
N SER A 28 7.85 -4.88 3.33
CA SER A 28 8.99 -3.98 3.43
C SER A 28 8.52 -2.58 3.83
N ALA A 29 8.96 -2.11 4.99
CA ALA A 29 8.57 -0.84 5.61
C ALA A 29 9.74 -0.22 6.36
N SER A 30 10.92 -0.19 5.75
CA SER A 30 12.17 0.28 6.36
C SER A 30 12.11 1.75 6.79
N GLU A 31 11.26 2.56 6.19
CA GLU A 31 10.98 3.94 6.55
C GLU A 31 10.38 4.10 7.95
N HIS A 32 9.85 3.02 8.51
CA HIS A 32 9.27 2.97 9.85
C HIS A 32 10.20 2.37 10.91
N ASN A 33 11.43 2.03 10.58
CA ASN A 33 12.36 1.36 11.50
C ASN A 33 12.67 2.15 12.78
N SER A 34 12.38 3.46 12.81
CA SER A 34 12.52 4.28 14.03
C SER A 34 11.43 4.04 15.08
N PHE A 35 10.35 3.34 14.74
CA PHE A 35 9.28 3.00 15.67
C PHE A 35 9.51 1.62 16.26
N GLU A 36 9.47 1.52 17.59
CA GLU A 36 9.52 0.25 18.29
C GLU A 36 8.38 -0.68 17.82
N GLY A 37 8.69 -1.96 17.65
CA GLY A 37 7.73 -2.96 17.18
C GLY A 37 7.52 -3.01 15.67
N THR A 38 8.19 -2.19 14.88
CA THR A 38 8.17 -2.32 13.43
C THR A 38 8.87 -3.61 13.00
N LEU A 39 8.14 -4.47 12.32
CA LEU A 39 8.69 -5.64 11.64
C LEU A 39 8.72 -5.34 10.14
N SER A 40 9.90 -5.24 9.58
CA SER A 40 10.11 -4.96 8.15
C SER A 40 10.96 -6.05 7.52
N ALA A 41 10.45 -6.65 6.46
CA ALA A 41 11.25 -7.52 5.62
C ALA A 41 12.29 -6.68 4.85
N ASN A 42 13.44 -7.29 4.57
CA ASN A 42 14.40 -6.71 3.64
C ASN A 42 13.76 -6.56 2.25
N SER A 43 14.06 -5.46 1.55
CA SER A 43 13.47 -5.14 0.24
C SER A 43 13.65 -6.26 -0.79
N THR A 44 14.86 -6.82 -0.86
CA THR A 44 15.16 -7.92 -1.79
C THR A 44 14.35 -9.17 -1.44
N ASN A 45 14.35 -9.57 -0.18
CA ASN A 45 13.61 -10.74 0.28
C ASN A 45 12.10 -10.60 0.04
N TYR A 46 11.56 -9.39 0.23
CA TYR A 46 10.15 -9.12 -0.03
C TYR A 46 9.80 -9.23 -1.53
N ILE A 47 10.65 -8.70 -2.40
CA ILE A 47 10.50 -8.82 -3.86
C ILE A 47 10.59 -10.29 -4.27
N ASP A 48 11.60 -11.01 -3.80
CA ASP A 48 11.84 -12.42 -4.15
C ASP A 48 10.70 -13.32 -3.65
N TYR A 49 10.15 -13.03 -2.48
CA TYR A 49 8.98 -13.73 -1.96
C TYR A 49 7.77 -13.60 -2.88
N ILE A 50 7.46 -12.38 -3.35
CA ILE A 50 6.36 -12.15 -4.29
C ILE A 50 6.61 -12.87 -5.61
N ILE A 51 7.83 -12.79 -6.14
CA ILE A 51 8.22 -13.46 -7.40
C ILE A 51 8.06 -14.97 -7.24
N SER A 52 8.47 -15.53 -6.12
CA SER A 52 8.37 -16.97 -5.83
C SER A 52 6.92 -17.44 -5.82
N ILE A 53 6.05 -16.78 -5.06
CA ILE A 53 4.62 -17.17 -4.97
C ILE A 53 3.95 -17.07 -6.34
N VAL A 54 4.16 -15.95 -7.05
CA VAL A 54 3.53 -15.75 -8.35
C VAL A 54 4.09 -16.72 -9.38
N GLY A 55 5.39 -17.03 -9.31
CA GLY A 55 6.04 -18.03 -10.15
C GLY A 55 5.40 -19.41 -10.01
N GLU A 56 5.12 -19.85 -8.78
CA GLU A 56 4.43 -21.11 -8.50
C GLU A 56 3.01 -21.12 -9.09
N LEU A 57 2.32 -19.98 -9.05
CA LEU A 57 1.00 -19.86 -9.65
C LEU A 57 1.06 -19.86 -11.19
N CYS A 58 2.10 -19.26 -11.78
CA CYS A 58 2.34 -19.30 -13.23
C CYS A 58 2.56 -20.73 -13.73
N ILE A 59 3.32 -21.55 -13.00
CA ILE A 59 3.53 -22.98 -13.29
C ILE A 59 2.18 -23.71 -13.28
N ARG A 60 1.27 -23.32 -12.40
CA ARG A 60 -0.12 -23.85 -12.32
C ARG A 60 -1.09 -23.20 -13.30
N ARG A 61 -0.55 -22.48 -14.30
CA ARG A 61 -1.28 -21.86 -15.42
C ARG A 61 -2.17 -20.67 -15.06
N TYR A 62 -2.01 -20.07 -13.87
CA TYR A 62 -2.61 -18.76 -13.60
C TYR A 62 -1.90 -17.71 -14.46
N LYS A 63 -2.66 -16.80 -15.07
CA LYS A 63 -2.14 -15.81 -16.02
C LYS A 63 -2.49 -14.37 -15.65
N LYS A 64 -3.44 -14.15 -14.75
CA LYS A 64 -3.90 -12.83 -14.38
C LYS A 64 -3.74 -12.63 -12.88
N PHE A 65 -3.06 -11.57 -12.50
CA PHE A 65 -2.75 -11.27 -11.11
C PHE A 65 -3.15 -9.85 -10.77
N ILE A 66 -3.67 -9.66 -9.56
CA ILE A 66 -3.94 -8.35 -8.98
C ILE A 66 -3.13 -8.24 -7.70
N PHE A 67 -2.19 -7.30 -7.67
CA PHE A 67 -1.45 -6.93 -6.47
C PHE A 67 -2.21 -5.81 -5.78
N LEU A 68 -3.00 -6.17 -4.77
CA LEU A 68 -3.71 -5.18 -3.95
C LEU A 68 -2.78 -4.68 -2.84
N ASN A 69 -2.37 -3.44 -2.94
CA ASN A 69 -1.40 -2.82 -2.04
C ASN A 69 -2.03 -1.75 -1.15
N SER A 70 -1.70 -1.81 0.14
CA SER A 70 -2.14 -0.86 1.15
C SER A 70 -1.03 -0.02 1.75
N HIS A 71 0.22 -0.19 1.31
CA HIS A 71 1.35 0.55 1.87
C HIS A 71 2.16 1.27 0.80
N GLY A 72 2.28 2.60 0.93
CA GLY A 72 2.95 3.45 -0.06
C GLY A 72 4.42 3.09 -0.28
N GLY A 73 5.13 2.70 0.77
CA GLY A 73 6.54 2.27 0.70
C GLY A 73 6.79 1.07 -0.19
N GLN A 74 5.77 0.25 -0.47
CA GLN A 74 5.92 -0.97 -1.27
C GLN A 74 5.66 -0.79 -2.77
N ILE A 75 5.29 0.39 -3.24
CA ILE A 75 5.00 0.64 -4.67
C ILE A 75 6.18 0.20 -5.55
N SER A 76 7.38 0.66 -5.24
CA SER A 76 8.58 0.35 -6.02
C SER A 76 8.94 -1.14 -5.98
N HIS A 77 8.72 -1.81 -4.86
CA HIS A 77 8.95 -3.26 -4.73
C HIS A 77 8.02 -4.05 -5.65
N LEU A 78 6.75 -3.69 -5.67
CA LEU A 78 5.74 -4.31 -6.54
C LEU A 78 6.00 -4.01 -8.01
N ASP A 79 6.56 -2.85 -8.34
CA ASP A 79 6.97 -2.49 -9.69
C ASP A 79 8.10 -3.39 -10.18
N ILE A 80 9.12 -3.61 -9.36
CA ILE A 80 10.24 -4.49 -9.67
C ILE A 80 9.75 -5.93 -9.79
N ALA A 81 9.02 -6.43 -8.80
CA ALA A 81 8.48 -7.79 -8.82
C ALA A 81 7.64 -8.05 -10.07
N ALA A 82 6.75 -7.13 -10.44
CA ALA A 82 5.92 -7.27 -11.63
C ALA A 82 6.75 -7.32 -12.92
N LYS A 83 7.80 -6.49 -13.05
CA LYS A 83 8.71 -6.51 -14.19
C LYS A 83 9.44 -7.85 -14.30
N GLU A 84 10.00 -8.33 -13.19
CA GLU A 84 10.70 -9.61 -13.14
C GLU A 84 9.80 -10.79 -13.49
N ILE A 85 8.58 -10.82 -12.96
CA ILE A 85 7.61 -11.86 -13.29
C ILE A 85 7.25 -11.82 -14.77
N LYS A 86 6.99 -10.65 -15.35
CA LYS A 86 6.67 -10.52 -16.78
C LYS A 86 7.84 -10.88 -17.70
N SER A 87 9.07 -10.67 -17.27
CA SER A 87 10.25 -11.08 -18.03
C SER A 87 10.37 -12.60 -18.13
N ARG A 88 10.04 -13.31 -17.02
CA ARG A 88 10.09 -14.78 -16.92
C ARG A 88 8.86 -15.46 -17.55
N TYR A 89 7.69 -14.86 -17.38
CA TYR A 89 6.39 -15.42 -17.78
C TYR A 89 5.65 -14.46 -18.72
N LYS A 90 6.00 -14.47 -19.99
CA LYS A 90 5.54 -13.48 -21.00
C LYS A 90 4.01 -13.42 -21.19
N ALA A 91 3.29 -14.52 -20.92
CA ALA A 91 1.84 -14.60 -21.08
C ALA A 91 1.05 -14.12 -19.85
N VAL A 92 1.72 -13.49 -18.86
CA VAL A 92 1.12 -13.07 -17.60
C VAL A 92 0.71 -11.60 -17.67
N ASP A 93 -0.48 -11.32 -17.14
CA ASP A 93 -1.00 -9.97 -16.95
C ASP A 93 -1.03 -9.63 -15.45
N ILE A 94 -0.52 -8.46 -15.08
CA ILE A 94 -0.41 -8.01 -13.69
C ILE A 94 -0.98 -6.61 -13.55
N VAL A 95 -2.00 -6.49 -12.73
CA VAL A 95 -2.57 -5.21 -12.30
C VAL A 95 -2.07 -4.89 -10.90
N LYS A 96 -1.50 -3.70 -10.69
CA LYS A 96 -1.12 -3.18 -9.38
C LYS A 96 -2.18 -2.19 -8.91
N ALA A 97 -2.90 -2.56 -7.88
CA ALA A 97 -3.99 -1.78 -7.31
C ALA A 97 -3.55 -1.19 -5.96
N HIS A 98 -3.15 0.07 -5.95
CA HIS A 98 -2.84 0.83 -4.76
C HIS A 98 -4.11 1.55 -4.31
N TYR A 99 -4.79 1.06 -3.26
CA TYR A 99 -6.12 1.58 -2.91
C TYR A 99 -6.13 3.08 -2.64
N PHE A 100 -5.06 3.60 -2.05
CA PHE A 100 -4.90 5.02 -1.72
C PHE A 100 -4.66 5.92 -2.95
N LEU A 101 -4.49 5.34 -4.14
CA LEU A 101 -4.40 6.06 -5.42
C LEU A 101 -5.68 5.97 -6.26
N PHE A 102 -6.74 5.36 -5.74
CA PHE A 102 -8.00 5.28 -6.46
C PHE A 102 -8.64 6.68 -6.57
N LYS A 103 -9.26 6.94 -7.71
CA LYS A 103 -9.96 8.20 -7.95
C LYS A 103 -11.22 8.31 -7.08
N GLY A 104 -11.58 9.52 -6.72
CA GLY A 104 -12.80 9.83 -5.97
C GLY A 104 -12.52 10.28 -4.53
N PHE A 105 -11.39 9.93 -3.95
CA PHE A 105 -11.00 10.38 -2.61
C PHE A 105 -10.85 11.90 -2.54
N GLU A 106 -10.46 12.54 -3.61
CA GLU A 106 -10.35 14.01 -3.73
C GLU A 106 -11.67 14.76 -3.50
N LYS A 107 -12.80 14.07 -3.58
CA LYS A 107 -14.14 14.63 -3.30
C LYS A 107 -14.49 14.62 -1.81
N ILE A 108 -13.79 13.81 -1.01
CA ILE A 108 -14.13 13.54 0.38
C ILE A 108 -12.99 13.97 1.30
N ILE A 109 -11.74 13.77 0.88
CA ILE A 109 -10.54 14.05 1.66
C ILE A 109 -9.93 15.38 1.23
N PRO A 110 -9.57 16.27 2.17
CA PRO A 110 -8.93 17.54 1.84
C PRO A 110 -7.66 17.36 1.00
N LYS A 111 -7.47 18.21 -0.01
CA LYS A 111 -6.28 18.15 -0.89
C LYS A 111 -4.97 18.13 -0.10
N LYS A 112 -4.90 18.87 0.99
CA LYS A 112 -3.72 18.91 1.87
C LYS A 112 -3.42 17.55 2.48
N GLU A 113 -4.44 16.83 2.90
CA GLU A 113 -4.30 15.47 3.45
C GLU A 113 -3.82 14.48 2.39
N LEU A 114 -4.40 14.53 1.19
CA LEU A 114 -3.98 13.66 0.08
C LEU A 114 -2.52 13.90 -0.35
N LEU A 115 -2.02 15.12 -0.19
CA LEU A 115 -0.64 15.47 -0.55
C LEU A 115 0.38 15.20 0.56
N TYR A 116 -0.03 15.32 1.83
CA TYR A 116 0.89 15.35 2.97
C TYR A 116 0.52 14.42 4.12
N GLY A 117 -0.63 13.74 4.06
CA GLY A 117 -1.08 12.77 5.05
C GLY A 117 -0.47 11.40 4.83
N TYR A 118 0.83 11.25 5.10
CA TYR A 118 1.56 10.01 4.81
C TYR A 118 1.06 8.81 5.60
N HIS A 119 0.89 8.93 6.92
CA HIS A 119 0.46 7.83 7.81
C HIS A 119 -0.34 8.35 8.99
N GLY A 120 -1.33 7.55 9.39
CA GLY A 120 -2.18 7.86 10.54
C GLY A 120 -2.95 9.17 10.43
N GLY A 121 -3.13 9.67 9.21
CA GLY A 121 -3.85 10.89 8.92
C GLY A 121 -5.37 10.70 8.90
N GLU A 122 -6.07 11.72 8.42
CA GLU A 122 -7.54 11.73 8.33
C GLU A 122 -8.06 10.59 7.44
N PHE A 123 -7.38 10.33 6.33
CA PHE A 123 -7.77 9.28 5.38
C PHE A 123 -7.75 7.89 6.00
N GLU A 124 -6.61 7.47 6.55
CA GLU A 124 -6.46 6.14 7.16
C GLU A 124 -7.30 6.00 8.43
N THR A 125 -7.33 7.05 9.26
CA THR A 125 -8.13 7.05 10.50
C THR A 125 -9.62 6.92 10.20
N SER A 126 -10.13 7.59 9.17
CA SER A 126 -11.54 7.48 8.74
C SER A 126 -11.90 6.08 8.29
N ILE A 127 -11.02 5.42 7.53
CA ILE A 127 -11.20 4.02 7.12
C ILE A 127 -11.24 3.11 8.34
N MET A 128 -10.32 3.29 9.29
CA MET A 128 -10.29 2.49 10.51
C MET A 128 -11.50 2.72 11.40
N LEU A 129 -11.98 3.96 11.53
CA LEU A 129 -13.20 4.28 12.27
C LEU A 129 -14.43 3.62 11.65
N HIS A 130 -14.46 3.46 10.35
CA HIS A 130 -15.56 2.77 9.66
C HIS A 130 -15.49 1.25 9.80
N LEU A 131 -14.30 0.67 9.69
CA LEU A 131 -14.10 -0.78 9.64
C LEU A 131 -13.97 -1.42 11.02
N TYR A 132 -13.28 -0.73 11.94
CA TYR A 132 -12.89 -1.25 13.26
C TYR A 132 -12.88 -0.12 14.31
N PRO A 133 -14.03 0.52 14.59
CA PRO A 133 -14.08 1.69 15.49
C PRO A 133 -13.57 1.37 16.91
N GLU A 134 -13.73 0.13 17.33
CA GLU A 134 -13.30 -0.35 18.66
C GLU A 134 -11.77 -0.35 18.83
N LEU A 135 -11.01 -0.36 17.75
CA LEU A 135 -9.55 -0.31 17.78
C LEU A 135 -9.01 1.13 17.88
N ILE A 136 -9.85 2.14 17.67
CA ILE A 136 -9.45 3.54 17.67
C ILE A 136 -9.67 4.20 19.04
N LYS A 137 -8.58 4.67 19.62
CA LYS A 137 -8.61 5.44 20.88
C LYS A 137 -8.79 6.92 20.56
N LEU A 138 -10.03 7.38 20.40
CA LEU A 138 -10.35 8.76 19.98
C LEU A 138 -9.68 9.83 20.87
N ASN A 139 -9.58 9.59 22.18
CA ASN A 139 -8.93 10.49 23.13
C ASN A 139 -7.40 10.59 22.96
N LYS A 140 -6.81 9.71 22.14
CA LYS A 140 -5.37 9.72 21.83
C LYS A 140 -5.07 10.25 20.45
N ILE A 141 -6.06 10.58 19.65
CA ILE A 141 -5.86 11.17 18.32
C ILE A 141 -5.25 12.56 18.51
N LYS A 142 -4.04 12.74 17.98
CA LYS A 142 -3.35 14.03 17.96
C LYS A 142 -3.18 14.48 16.52
N ARG A 143 -3.31 15.79 16.30
CA ARG A 143 -3.01 16.38 14.98
C ARG A 143 -1.50 16.36 14.79
N ASN A 144 -1.02 15.40 14.01
CA ASN A 144 0.39 15.32 13.66
C ASN A 144 0.78 16.54 12.80
N LYS A 145 1.85 17.22 13.18
CA LYS A 145 2.43 18.29 12.36
C LYS A 145 3.45 17.64 11.44
N LEU A 146 3.42 18.02 10.16
CA LEU A 146 4.52 17.73 9.25
C LEU A 146 5.82 18.24 9.85
N SER A 147 6.90 17.46 9.78
CA SER A 147 8.20 17.91 10.24
C SER A 147 8.58 19.20 9.50
N SER A 148 9.29 20.10 10.19
CA SER A 148 9.77 21.38 9.62
C SER A 148 10.60 21.18 8.36
N ASP A 149 11.29 20.07 8.25
CA ASP A 149 12.13 19.72 7.11
C ASP A 149 11.35 19.51 5.80
N ILE A 150 10.09 19.11 5.90
CA ILE A 150 9.21 18.98 4.72
C ILE A 150 8.68 20.37 4.33
N LYS A 151 8.53 21.29 5.29
CA LYS A 151 8.01 22.64 5.03
C LYS A 151 9.06 23.59 4.50
N SER A 152 10.34 23.37 4.79
CA SER A 152 11.35 24.41 4.71
C SER A 152 12.00 24.58 3.36
N LYS A 153 11.62 23.85 2.33
CA LYS A 153 12.41 24.00 1.10
C LYS A 153 11.59 24.14 -0.15
N LYS A 154 11.82 25.26 -0.78
CA LYS A 154 11.83 25.55 -2.21
C LYS A 154 12.37 24.39 -3.08
N ILE A 155 11.97 23.17 -2.84
CA ILE A 155 12.18 22.08 -3.75
C ILE A 155 10.95 22.04 -4.62
N ILE A 156 11.17 22.61 -5.75
CA ILE A 156 10.36 22.63 -6.94
C ILE A 156 9.57 21.33 -7.03
N SER A 157 8.25 21.52 -6.96
CA SER A 157 7.20 20.55 -7.23
C SER A 157 7.36 19.16 -6.59
N TYR A 158 6.65 18.94 -5.52
CA TYR A 158 6.16 17.64 -5.08
C TYR A 158 5.26 16.97 -6.16
N GLU A 159 5.02 17.67 -7.24
CA GLU A 159 4.15 17.23 -8.29
C GLU A 159 4.95 16.44 -9.34
N ARG A 160 4.83 15.12 -9.20
CA ARG A 160 4.96 14.10 -10.27
C ARG A 160 6.33 13.73 -10.82
N THR A 161 7.39 14.54 -10.71
CA THR A 161 8.65 14.25 -11.42
C THR A 161 9.81 13.84 -10.55
N ILE A 162 9.86 14.27 -9.29
CA ILE A 162 10.93 13.91 -8.35
C ILE A 162 10.29 13.44 -7.05
N LYS A 163 10.33 12.14 -6.79
CA LYS A 163 9.93 11.57 -5.50
C LYS A 163 11.15 11.49 -4.60
N ARG A 164 11.07 12.14 -3.46
CA ARG A 164 12.08 12.03 -2.41
C ARG A 164 11.85 10.76 -1.63
N ALA A 165 12.91 10.02 -1.34
CA ALA A 165 12.85 8.98 -0.31
C ALA A 165 12.54 9.64 1.04
N TRP A 166 11.67 9.04 1.84
CA TRP A 166 11.22 9.58 3.11
C TRP A 166 11.33 8.51 4.21
N ASN A 167 11.60 8.97 5.41
CA ASN A 167 11.54 8.17 6.62
C ASN A 167 10.53 8.81 7.58
N THR A 168 9.82 8.01 8.31
CA THR A 168 8.97 8.46 9.41
C THR A 168 9.82 8.59 10.67
N LYS A 169 9.67 9.70 11.38
CA LYS A 169 10.28 9.97 12.69
C LYS A 169 9.21 10.01 13.75
#